data_ad35a58437a240f6fb81ff1cb02694b6
#
_entry.id   ad35a58437a240f6fb81ff1cb02694b6
#
_cell.length_a   1.000
_cell.length_b   1.000
_cell.length_c   1.000
_cell.angle_alpha   90.00
_cell.angle_beta   90.00
_cell.angle_gamma   90.00
#
_symmetry.space_group_name_H-M   'P 1'
#
loop_
_entity.id
_entity.type
_entity.pdbx_description
1 polymer ?
#
loop_
_entity_poly.entity_id
_entity_poly.type
_entity_poly.pdbx_seq_one_letter_code
_entity_poly.pdbx_strand_id
1 'polypeptide(L)'
;MTRDERTMRQKTDKSRQLKSRGRREVNREGENRQQAAKTARRHRNREYAVVTYFFLIVFVGLIGYFLYFQFVKSDEFINSPYNSLQDLFSKNVVRGEIQTKDGHVIARTKVGSDASETREYPDGRVFAHVAGFAVNGKAGLEKQENFSLLRSHEFFLDQIVNDISGKKNTGDNVITTLDYEAQAAAYNALGDYEGAVIAIEPKTGKIAVMVSKPDYDPNTIASDWESVNGDGSTSLYNRATQGQYAPGSVFKIFTALEYYNENPSTYNDYSFDCDGSITKDGFTIHCAGNKSHGQEDLTKSFAKSCNSSFSNIGLLVDNNTVSYTH
;
A
#
# COMPACT_ATOMS: atom_id res chain seq x y z
N MET A 1 -87.82 58.42 -30.73
CA MET A 1 -86.36 58.16 -30.88
C MET A 1 -86.00 58.50 -32.29
N THR A 2 -85.37 59.63 -32.44
CA THR A 2 -85.09 60.24 -33.77
C THR A 2 -83.87 59.50 -34.45
N ARG A 3 -83.87 59.62 -35.78
CA ARG A 3 -82.79 58.96 -36.65
C ARG A 3 -81.42 59.39 -36.23
N ASP A 4 -81.24 60.54 -35.68
CA ASP A 4 -79.93 61.10 -35.17
C ASP A 4 -79.46 60.48 -33.88
N GLU A 5 -80.36 60.10 -32.93
CA GLU A 5 -80.00 59.44 -31.68
C GLU A 5 -79.44 58.03 -31.94
N ARG A 6 -79.95 57.31 -32.93
CA ARG A 6 -79.41 56.00 -33.33
C ARG A 6 -78.02 56.05 -33.90
N THR A 7 -77.80 57.10 -34.74
CA THR A 7 -76.48 57.30 -35.37
C THR A 7 -75.37 57.69 -34.39
N MET A 8 -75.76 58.54 -33.39
CA MET A 8 -74.82 58.87 -32.27
C MET A 8 -74.51 57.69 -31.39
N ARG A 9 -75.47 56.84 -31.02
CA ARG A 9 -75.23 55.64 -30.23
C ARG A 9 -74.36 54.66 -30.95
N GLN A 10 -74.57 54.42 -32.24
CA GLN A 10 -73.67 53.56 -33.05
C GLN A 10 -72.25 54.05 -33.16
N LYS A 11 -72.04 55.40 -33.28
CA LYS A 11 -70.69 55.99 -33.28
C LYS A 11 -69.99 55.84 -31.90
N THR A 12 -70.74 55.98 -30.79
CA THR A 12 -70.18 55.87 -29.45
C THR A 12 -69.85 54.40 -29.13
N ASP A 13 -70.67 53.42 -29.53
CA ASP A 13 -70.39 52.01 -29.32
C ASP A 13 -69.22 51.52 -30.18
N LYS A 14 -69.10 52.04 -31.41
CA LYS A 14 -67.95 51.72 -32.31
C LYS A 14 -66.63 52.27 -31.74
N SER A 15 -66.68 53.50 -31.17
CA SER A 15 -65.53 54.09 -30.52
C SER A 15 -65.13 53.38 -29.21
N ARG A 16 -66.09 52.88 -28.44
CA ARG A 16 -65.85 52.05 -27.23
C ARG A 16 -65.28 50.70 -27.61
N GLN A 17 -65.77 50.05 -28.69
CA GLN A 17 -65.21 48.78 -29.18
C GLN A 17 -63.76 48.96 -29.70
N LEU A 18 -63.48 50.04 -30.41
CA LEU A 18 -62.10 50.30 -30.87
C LEU A 18 -61.15 50.59 -29.70
N LYS A 19 -61.55 51.33 -28.68
CA LYS A 19 -60.76 51.57 -27.47
C LYS A 19 -60.53 50.26 -26.67
N SER A 20 -61.54 49.40 -26.59
CA SER A 20 -61.42 48.12 -25.89
C SER A 20 -60.54 47.11 -26.66
N ARG A 21 -60.59 47.15 -28.01
CA ARG A 21 -59.62 46.33 -28.85
C ARG A 21 -58.21 46.81 -28.68
N GLY A 22 -57.93 48.09 -28.81
CA GLY A 22 -56.59 48.65 -28.62
C GLY A 22 -56.01 48.36 -27.22
N ARG A 23 -56.85 48.45 -26.18
CA ARG A 23 -56.43 48.09 -24.81
C ARG A 23 -56.11 46.59 -24.65
N ARG A 24 -56.83 45.72 -25.33
CA ARG A 24 -56.57 44.25 -25.34
C ARG A 24 -55.27 43.93 -26.16
N GLU A 25 -55.02 44.62 -27.24
CA GLU A 25 -53.77 44.45 -28.03
C GLU A 25 -52.56 44.93 -27.27
N VAL A 26 -52.59 46.08 -26.59
CA VAL A 26 -51.50 46.61 -25.75
C VAL A 26 -51.22 45.66 -24.56
N ASN A 27 -52.28 45.10 -23.93
CA ASN A 27 -52.11 44.13 -22.86
C ASN A 27 -51.48 42.81 -23.37
N ARG A 28 -51.93 42.31 -24.52
CA ARG A 28 -51.35 41.13 -25.12
C ARG A 28 -49.86 41.33 -25.55
N GLU A 29 -49.51 42.47 -26.09
CA GLU A 29 -48.12 42.77 -26.39
C GLU A 29 -47.27 42.87 -25.12
N GLY A 30 -47.82 43.43 -24.05
CA GLY A 30 -47.14 43.48 -22.74
C GLY A 30 -46.93 42.09 -22.14
N GLU A 31 -47.96 41.22 -22.20
CA GLU A 31 -47.85 39.84 -21.75
C GLU A 31 -46.85 39.02 -22.58
N ASN A 32 -46.88 39.18 -23.91
CA ASN A 32 -45.92 38.54 -24.84
C ASN A 32 -44.49 38.96 -24.58
N ARG A 33 -44.25 40.28 -24.35
CA ARG A 33 -42.92 40.80 -23.98
C ARG A 33 -42.44 40.26 -22.63
N GLN A 34 -43.33 40.13 -21.65
CA GLN A 34 -42.98 39.56 -20.34
C GLN A 34 -42.68 38.04 -20.45
N GLN A 35 -43.47 37.32 -21.23
CA GLN A 35 -43.19 35.89 -21.50
C GLN A 35 -41.88 35.69 -22.25
N ALA A 36 -41.59 36.46 -23.27
CA ALA A 36 -40.35 36.41 -24.00
C ALA A 36 -39.14 36.74 -23.10
N ALA A 37 -39.27 37.75 -22.24
CA ALA A 37 -38.21 38.09 -21.27
C ALA A 37 -38.01 36.99 -20.22
N LYS A 38 -39.09 36.33 -19.72
CA LYS A 38 -39.01 35.19 -18.81
C LYS A 38 -38.31 34.00 -19.48
N THR A 39 -38.66 33.71 -20.74
CA THR A 39 -38.06 32.61 -21.49
C THR A 39 -36.58 32.85 -21.77
N ALA A 40 -36.20 34.06 -22.19
CA ALA A 40 -34.80 34.45 -22.40
C ALA A 40 -33.99 34.37 -21.11
N ARG A 41 -34.59 34.82 -19.98
CA ARG A 41 -33.94 34.73 -18.65
C ARG A 41 -33.76 33.27 -18.20
N ARG A 42 -34.72 32.40 -18.51
CA ARG A 42 -34.65 30.96 -18.19
C ARG A 42 -33.60 30.24 -19.03
N HIS A 43 -33.47 30.58 -20.32
CA HIS A 43 -32.42 30.04 -21.19
C HIS A 43 -31.03 30.45 -20.71
N ARG A 44 -30.82 31.74 -20.44
CA ARG A 44 -29.56 32.26 -19.93
C ARG A 44 -29.17 31.64 -18.59
N ASN A 45 -30.13 31.48 -17.66
CA ASN A 45 -29.88 30.83 -16.40
C ASN A 45 -29.50 29.34 -16.55
N ARG A 46 -30.04 28.67 -17.56
CA ARG A 46 -29.66 27.27 -17.88
C ARG A 46 -28.23 27.17 -18.41
N GLU A 47 -27.83 28.08 -19.26
CA GLU A 47 -26.45 28.15 -19.77
C GLU A 47 -25.46 28.42 -18.64
N TYR A 48 -25.74 29.38 -17.78
CA TYR A 48 -24.91 29.63 -16.58
C TYR A 48 -24.89 28.41 -15.66
N ALA A 49 -26.01 27.74 -15.44
CA ALA A 49 -26.06 26.54 -14.62
C ALA A 49 -25.20 25.43 -15.19
N VAL A 50 -25.23 25.19 -16.50
CA VAL A 50 -24.39 24.18 -17.14
C VAL A 50 -22.90 24.47 -16.95
N VAL A 51 -22.50 25.73 -17.16
CA VAL A 51 -21.10 26.15 -16.95
C VAL A 51 -20.71 26.00 -15.48
N THR A 52 -21.59 26.42 -14.57
CA THR A 52 -21.34 26.28 -13.12
C THR A 52 -21.17 24.83 -12.69
N TYR A 53 -22.07 23.94 -13.12
CA TYR A 53 -21.96 22.51 -12.81
C TYR A 53 -20.74 21.86 -13.46
N PHE A 54 -20.37 22.27 -14.67
CA PHE A 54 -19.14 21.80 -15.29
C PHE A 54 -17.92 22.12 -14.43
N PHE A 55 -17.76 23.37 -14.02
CA PHE A 55 -16.64 23.75 -13.15
C PHE A 55 -16.73 23.09 -11.76
N LEU A 56 -17.93 22.90 -11.22
CA LEU A 56 -18.11 22.19 -9.96
C LEU A 56 -17.62 20.73 -10.06
N ILE A 57 -17.98 20.04 -11.13
CA ILE A 57 -17.54 18.65 -11.38
C ILE A 57 -16.01 18.60 -11.53
N VAL A 58 -15.42 19.52 -12.30
CA VAL A 58 -13.96 19.60 -12.44
C VAL A 58 -13.30 19.85 -11.09
N PHE A 59 -13.84 20.76 -10.28
CA PHE A 59 -13.31 21.08 -8.96
C PHE A 59 -13.40 19.90 -7.99
N VAL A 60 -14.54 19.20 -7.96
CA VAL A 60 -14.71 17.97 -7.18
C VAL A 60 -13.75 16.87 -7.64
N GLY A 61 -13.55 16.74 -8.96
CA GLY A 61 -12.56 15.82 -9.53
C GLY A 61 -11.13 16.14 -9.11
N LEU A 62 -10.76 17.42 -9.09
CA LEU A 62 -9.43 17.86 -8.60
C LEU A 62 -9.24 17.59 -7.11
N ILE A 63 -10.27 17.84 -6.27
CA ILE A 63 -10.21 17.50 -4.85
C ILE A 63 -10.05 15.97 -4.68
N GLY A 64 -10.84 15.18 -5.41
CA GLY A 64 -10.73 13.71 -5.36
C GLY A 64 -9.34 13.21 -5.78
N TYR A 65 -8.78 13.78 -6.85
CA TYR A 65 -7.42 13.48 -7.29
C TYR A 65 -6.36 13.91 -6.27
N PHE A 66 -6.53 15.08 -5.65
CA PHE A 66 -5.63 15.56 -4.59
C PHE A 66 -5.64 14.63 -3.37
N LEU A 67 -6.83 14.20 -2.94
CA LEU A 67 -6.96 13.23 -1.84
C LEU A 67 -6.33 11.87 -2.21
N TYR A 68 -6.59 11.38 -3.42
CA TYR A 68 -5.94 10.16 -3.92
C TYR A 68 -4.41 10.30 -3.91
N PHE A 69 -3.88 11.42 -4.41
CA PHE A 69 -2.44 11.68 -4.40
C PHE A 69 -1.90 11.70 -2.97
N GLN A 70 -2.58 12.41 -2.06
CA GLN A 70 -2.17 12.57 -0.66
C GLN A 70 -2.12 11.24 0.10
N PHE A 71 -3.12 10.36 -0.08
CA PHE A 71 -3.25 9.13 0.70
C PHE A 71 -2.64 7.89 0.03
N VAL A 72 -2.43 7.91 -1.28
CA VAL A 72 -1.98 6.72 -2.03
C VAL A 72 -0.62 6.92 -2.69
N LYS A 73 -0.32 8.13 -3.17
CA LYS A 73 0.90 8.39 -3.95
C LYS A 73 1.95 9.23 -3.22
N SER A 74 1.59 9.86 -2.11
CA SER A 74 2.47 10.77 -1.36
C SER A 74 3.79 10.09 -0.97
N ASP A 75 3.71 8.88 -0.40
CA ASP A 75 4.89 8.17 0.11
C ASP A 75 5.87 7.79 -1.00
N GLU A 76 5.36 7.41 -2.17
CA GLU A 76 6.18 7.10 -3.35
C GLU A 76 6.94 8.33 -3.83
N PHE A 77 6.30 9.50 -3.84
CA PHE A 77 6.92 10.76 -4.26
C PHE A 77 7.90 11.31 -3.21
N ILE A 78 7.53 11.24 -1.93
CA ILE A 78 8.38 11.72 -0.83
C ILE A 78 9.66 10.90 -0.77
N ASN A 79 9.59 9.58 -0.90
CA ASN A 79 10.72 8.67 -0.84
C ASN A 79 11.41 8.45 -2.21
N SER A 80 10.99 9.16 -3.25
CA SER A 80 11.62 9.08 -4.57
C SER A 80 13.09 9.52 -4.51
N PRO A 81 14.02 8.77 -5.10
CA PRO A 81 15.44 9.17 -5.18
C PRO A 81 15.68 10.44 -6.01
N TYR A 82 14.67 10.89 -6.77
CA TYR A 82 14.69 12.14 -7.54
C TYR A 82 14.15 13.35 -6.76
N ASN A 83 13.74 13.16 -5.50
CA ASN A 83 13.22 14.25 -4.67
C ASN A 83 14.37 15.07 -4.09
N SER A 84 14.72 16.18 -4.74
CA SER A 84 15.78 17.10 -4.31
C SER A 84 15.54 17.76 -2.94
N LEU A 85 14.32 17.75 -2.42
CA LEU A 85 14.02 18.20 -1.06
C LEU A 85 14.74 17.36 -0.01
N GLN A 86 14.96 16.07 -0.26
CA GLN A 86 15.70 15.20 0.65
C GLN A 86 17.16 15.67 0.82
N ASP A 87 17.78 16.17 -0.25
CA ASP A 87 19.13 16.70 -0.19
C ASP A 87 19.23 18.03 0.60
N LEU A 88 18.15 18.83 0.55
CA LEU A 88 18.06 20.05 1.36
C LEU A 88 17.89 19.71 2.85
N PHE A 89 17.06 18.73 3.18
CA PHE A 89 16.88 18.29 4.57
C PHE A 89 18.16 17.68 5.13
N SER A 90 18.89 16.87 4.35
CA SER A 90 20.15 16.25 4.79
C SER A 90 21.26 17.28 5.12
N LYS A 91 21.19 18.49 4.55
CA LYS A 91 22.13 19.59 4.87
C LYS A 91 21.86 20.20 6.24
N ASN A 92 20.62 20.22 6.70
CA ASN A 92 20.19 20.94 7.88
C ASN A 92 19.80 20.04 9.06
N VAL A 93 19.70 18.72 8.82
CA VAL A 93 19.27 17.74 9.82
C VAL A 93 20.27 16.60 9.90
N VAL A 94 20.72 16.29 11.11
CA VAL A 94 21.46 15.06 11.41
C VAL A 94 20.47 13.90 11.33
N ARG A 95 20.77 12.92 10.50
CA ARG A 95 19.89 11.78 10.26
C ARG A 95 19.60 11.00 11.54
N GLY A 96 18.33 10.76 11.84
CA GLY A 96 17.85 10.05 13.03
C GLY A 96 18.28 8.58 13.10
N GLU A 97 18.01 7.94 14.21
CA GLU A 97 18.40 6.55 14.47
C GLU A 97 17.34 5.57 13.98
N ILE A 98 17.79 4.35 13.65
CA ILE A 98 16.94 3.17 13.48
C ILE A 98 17.18 2.29 14.70
N GLN A 99 16.11 1.90 15.39
CA GLN A 99 16.17 1.17 16.65
C GLN A 99 15.28 -0.08 16.59
N THR A 100 15.62 -1.08 17.40
CA THR A 100 14.73 -2.21 17.70
C THR A 100 13.59 -1.77 18.64
N LYS A 101 12.62 -2.65 18.89
CA LYS A 101 11.48 -2.38 19.79
C LYS A 101 11.88 -2.04 21.22
N ASP A 102 13.03 -2.50 21.66
CA ASP A 102 13.62 -2.35 22.99
C ASP A 102 14.68 -1.25 23.06
N GLY A 103 14.84 -0.47 21.99
CA GLY A 103 15.71 0.70 21.94
C GLY A 103 17.17 0.40 21.61
N HIS A 104 17.51 -0.84 21.19
CA HIS A 104 18.84 -1.15 20.70
C HIS A 104 19.07 -0.46 19.34
N VAL A 105 20.21 0.21 19.19
CA VAL A 105 20.52 1.04 18.01
C VAL A 105 21.03 0.17 16.88
N ILE A 106 20.25 0.10 15.79
CA ILE A 106 20.62 -0.60 14.55
C ILE A 106 21.46 0.29 13.61
N ALA A 107 21.10 1.58 13.52
CA ALA A 107 21.80 2.58 12.73
C ALA A 107 21.75 3.94 13.40
N ARG A 108 22.88 4.66 13.43
CA ARG A 108 22.97 6.03 13.98
C ARG A 108 23.94 6.89 13.17
N THR A 109 23.83 8.20 13.33
CA THR A 109 24.80 9.15 12.76
C THR A 109 25.71 9.66 13.85
N LYS A 110 27.01 9.43 13.71
CA LYS A 110 28.05 10.05 14.54
C LYS A 110 28.46 11.37 13.94
N VAL A 111 28.45 12.42 14.76
CA VAL A 111 28.96 13.74 14.39
C VAL A 111 30.34 13.91 14.99
N GLY A 112 31.35 14.07 14.15
CA GLY A 112 32.72 14.31 14.55
C GLY A 112 32.94 15.72 15.11
N SER A 113 34.06 15.97 15.75
CA SER A 113 34.44 17.29 16.27
C SER A 113 34.64 18.35 15.17
N ASP A 114 34.84 17.91 13.95
CA ASP A 114 34.94 18.72 12.72
C ASP A 114 33.61 18.89 11.99
N ALA A 115 32.50 18.53 12.64
CA ALA A 115 31.17 18.49 12.10
C ALA A 115 30.98 17.50 10.92
N SER A 116 31.91 16.59 10.69
CA SER A 116 31.72 15.47 9.76
C SER A 116 30.66 14.51 10.28
N GLU A 117 29.82 14.00 9.38
CA GLU A 117 28.75 13.05 9.71
C GLU A 117 29.09 11.68 9.12
N THR A 118 29.11 10.67 9.97
CA THR A 118 29.33 9.27 9.56
C THR A 118 28.16 8.41 10.00
N ARG A 119 27.53 7.73 9.05
CA ARG A 119 26.50 6.75 9.35
C ARG A 119 27.13 5.45 9.82
N GLU A 120 26.75 4.99 10.99
CA GLU A 120 27.29 3.78 11.63
C GLU A 120 26.19 2.76 11.85
N TYR A 121 26.53 1.50 11.61
CA TYR A 121 25.69 0.34 11.86
C TYR A 121 26.41 -0.54 12.89
N PRO A 122 26.10 -0.39 14.20
CA PRO A 122 26.87 -1.00 15.28
C PRO A 122 27.00 -2.52 15.18
N ASP A 123 25.95 -3.20 14.74
CA ASP A 123 25.91 -4.65 14.61
C ASP A 123 26.28 -5.15 13.21
N GLY A 124 26.76 -4.26 12.33
CA GLY A 124 27.24 -4.59 11.00
C GLY A 124 26.21 -5.41 10.19
N ARG A 125 26.60 -6.63 9.85
CA ARG A 125 25.84 -7.53 8.96
C ARG A 125 24.51 -8.05 9.54
N VAL A 126 24.34 -8.06 10.87
CA VAL A 126 23.19 -8.70 11.53
C VAL A 126 21.84 -8.11 11.10
N PHE A 127 21.80 -6.80 10.84
CA PHE A 127 20.63 -6.07 10.40
C PHE A 127 20.72 -5.54 8.97
N ALA A 128 21.73 -5.94 8.19
CA ALA A 128 22.05 -5.35 6.90
C ALA A 128 20.83 -5.29 5.96
N HIS A 129 20.10 -6.37 5.79
CA HIS A 129 18.95 -6.42 4.88
C HIS A 129 17.71 -5.68 5.38
N VAL A 130 17.61 -5.42 6.70
CA VAL A 130 16.52 -4.61 7.27
C VAL A 130 16.90 -3.13 7.24
N ALA A 131 18.03 -2.76 7.86
CA ALA A 131 18.49 -1.39 7.88
C ALA A 131 18.77 -0.88 6.46
N GLY A 132 19.40 -1.69 5.67
CA GLY A 132 19.94 -1.28 4.38
C GLY A 132 21.21 -0.45 4.54
N PHE A 133 21.39 0.51 3.67
CA PHE A 133 22.53 1.45 3.67
C PHE A 133 22.09 2.84 3.18
N ALA A 134 22.82 3.88 3.58
CA ALA A 134 22.50 5.27 3.27
C ALA A 134 23.32 5.86 2.13
N VAL A 135 24.26 5.11 1.54
CA VAL A 135 25.17 5.52 0.46
C VAL A 135 24.85 4.74 -0.83
N ASN A 136 25.38 5.19 -1.98
CA ASN A 136 25.21 4.49 -3.28
C ASN A 136 23.76 4.13 -3.64
N GLY A 137 22.80 5.02 -3.32
CA GLY A 137 21.41 4.86 -3.75
C GLY A 137 20.42 4.46 -2.65
N LYS A 138 20.85 4.16 -1.46
CA LYS A 138 20.07 3.73 -0.29
C LYS A 138 19.28 2.43 -0.49
N ALA A 139 19.13 1.65 0.55
CA ALA A 139 18.34 0.41 0.57
C ALA A 139 17.64 0.22 1.93
N GLY A 140 16.76 -0.78 2.05
CA GLY A 140 16.09 -1.14 3.29
C GLY A 140 15.34 0.02 3.94
N LEU A 141 15.32 0.08 5.27
CA LEU A 141 14.68 1.15 6.04
C LEU A 141 15.34 2.51 5.82
N GLU A 142 16.65 2.55 5.55
CA GLU A 142 17.35 3.78 5.16
C GLU A 142 16.71 4.44 3.93
N LYS A 143 16.16 3.65 3.00
CA LYS A 143 15.46 4.13 1.83
C LYS A 143 13.99 4.43 2.13
N GLN A 144 13.29 3.48 2.76
CA GLN A 144 11.84 3.58 2.98
C GLN A 144 11.49 4.71 3.95
N GLU A 145 12.27 4.85 5.03
CA GLU A 145 12.05 5.84 6.08
C GLU A 145 12.97 7.06 5.93
N ASN A 146 13.52 7.28 4.74
CA ASN A 146 14.47 8.36 4.51
C ASN A 146 13.91 9.73 4.90
N PHE A 147 12.63 9.98 4.62
CA PHE A 147 11.97 11.23 4.98
C PHE A 147 11.79 11.37 6.50
N SER A 148 11.33 10.31 7.18
CA SER A 148 11.20 10.27 8.64
C SER A 148 12.54 10.54 9.32
N LEU A 149 13.60 9.86 8.87
CA LEU A 149 14.96 10.00 9.41
C LEU A 149 15.57 11.40 9.17
N LEU A 150 15.07 12.18 8.20
CA LEU A 150 15.53 13.53 7.90
C LEU A 150 14.52 14.63 8.33
N ARG A 151 13.38 14.26 8.87
CA ARG A 151 12.39 15.19 9.42
C ARG A 151 12.65 15.36 10.91
N SER A 152 12.68 16.59 11.40
CA SER A 152 12.82 16.87 12.82
C SER A 152 11.49 17.33 13.40
N HIS A 153 11.05 16.65 14.47
CA HIS A 153 9.94 17.09 15.33
C HIS A 153 10.45 17.65 16.67
N GLU A 154 11.70 18.09 16.72
CA GLU A 154 12.22 18.81 17.88
C GLU A 154 11.32 20.01 18.20
N PHE A 155 11.27 20.40 19.48
CA PHE A 155 10.47 21.51 19.90
C PHE A 155 10.90 22.80 19.19
N PHE A 156 9.95 23.60 18.72
CA PHE A 156 10.20 24.76 17.86
C PHE A 156 11.27 25.74 18.40
N LEU A 157 11.31 25.93 19.74
CA LEU A 157 12.33 26.78 20.36
C LEU A 157 13.74 26.16 20.27
N ASP A 158 13.86 24.83 20.37
CA ASP A 158 15.15 24.16 20.22
C ASP A 158 15.67 24.24 18.79
N GLN A 159 14.77 24.14 17.79
CA GLN A 159 15.11 24.35 16.39
C GLN A 159 15.66 25.77 16.16
N ILE A 160 15.01 26.81 16.73
CA ILE A 160 15.51 28.20 16.63
C ILE A 160 16.89 28.34 17.29
N VAL A 161 17.09 27.75 18.46
CA VAL A 161 18.38 27.80 19.17
C VAL A 161 19.46 27.09 18.38
N ASN A 162 19.15 25.93 17.77
CA ASN A 162 20.06 25.19 16.93
C ASN A 162 20.44 26.01 15.67
N ASP A 163 19.46 26.60 15.00
CA ASP A 163 19.67 27.43 13.82
C ASP A 163 20.56 28.67 14.12
N ILE A 164 20.33 29.35 15.26
CA ILE A 164 21.15 30.48 15.71
C ILE A 164 22.58 30.03 16.08
N SER A 165 22.71 28.85 16.67
CA SER A 165 24.01 28.29 17.08
C SER A 165 24.76 27.60 15.95
N GLY A 166 24.20 27.53 14.74
CA GLY A 166 24.79 26.82 13.60
C GLY A 166 24.84 25.30 13.78
N LYS A 167 24.01 24.75 14.69
CA LYS A 167 23.87 23.30 14.89
C LYS A 167 22.73 22.78 14.04
N LYS A 168 22.92 21.57 13.49
CA LYS A 168 21.84 20.89 12.81
C LYS A 168 20.84 20.32 13.80
N ASN A 169 19.56 20.33 13.41
CA ASN A 169 18.51 19.63 14.14
C ASN A 169 18.65 18.12 13.99
N THR A 170 18.10 17.33 14.93
CA THR A 170 18.14 15.86 14.84
C THR A 170 16.86 15.34 14.17
N GLY A 171 17.01 14.41 13.24
CA GLY A 171 15.91 13.74 12.59
C GLY A 171 15.19 12.76 13.53
N ASP A 172 13.96 12.41 13.18
CA ASP A 172 13.15 11.48 13.96
C ASP A 172 13.76 10.08 13.95
N ASN A 173 13.58 9.37 15.05
CA ASN A 173 14.00 7.98 15.17
C ASN A 173 12.93 7.03 14.63
N VAL A 174 13.37 5.98 13.93
CA VAL A 174 12.51 4.90 13.44
C VAL A 174 12.64 3.71 14.39
N ILE A 175 11.55 3.38 15.09
CA ILE A 175 11.49 2.24 16.00
C ILE A 175 10.85 1.07 15.25
N THR A 176 11.60 -0.01 15.08
CA THR A 176 11.15 -1.24 14.43
C THR A 176 10.44 -2.18 15.42
N THR A 177 9.85 -3.24 14.90
CA THR A 177 9.27 -4.32 15.72
C THR A 177 10.26 -5.44 16.02
N LEU A 178 11.51 -5.31 15.52
CA LEU A 178 12.55 -6.33 15.68
C LEU A 178 12.97 -6.50 17.14
N ASP A 179 13.28 -7.73 17.47
CA ASP A 179 13.87 -8.14 18.73
C ASP A 179 15.37 -8.38 18.52
N TYR A 180 16.21 -7.65 19.25
CA TYR A 180 17.67 -7.72 19.05
C TYR A 180 18.24 -9.12 19.29
N GLU A 181 17.90 -9.74 20.43
CA GLU A 181 18.46 -11.03 20.79
C GLU A 181 17.99 -12.14 19.85
N ALA A 182 16.69 -12.13 19.50
CA ALA A 182 16.14 -13.09 18.54
C ALA A 182 16.76 -12.93 17.14
N GLN A 183 16.98 -11.71 16.70
CA GLN A 183 17.62 -11.40 15.42
C GLN A 183 19.07 -11.93 15.39
N ALA A 184 19.85 -11.62 16.44
CA ALA A 184 21.23 -12.07 16.56
C ALA A 184 21.33 -13.60 16.65
N ALA A 185 20.44 -14.24 17.42
CA ALA A 185 20.37 -15.70 17.52
C ALA A 185 20.05 -16.34 16.17
N ALA A 186 19.07 -15.81 15.42
CA ALA A 186 18.70 -16.31 14.10
C ALA A 186 19.83 -16.10 13.07
N TYR A 187 20.48 -14.94 13.11
CA TYR A 187 21.63 -14.64 12.24
C TYR A 187 22.77 -15.64 12.46
N ASN A 188 23.09 -15.91 13.72
CA ASN A 188 24.16 -16.88 14.09
C ASN A 188 23.73 -18.32 13.75
N ALA A 189 22.48 -18.69 13.99
CA ALA A 189 21.98 -20.04 13.69
C ALA A 189 21.95 -20.32 12.19
N LEU A 190 21.70 -19.32 11.34
CA LEU A 190 21.78 -19.48 9.88
C LEU A 190 23.22 -19.76 9.41
N GLY A 191 24.24 -19.32 10.18
CA GLY A 191 25.64 -19.59 9.87
C GLY A 191 26.03 -19.17 8.47
N ASP A 192 26.67 -20.08 7.72
CA ASP A 192 27.13 -19.86 6.34
C ASP A 192 26.12 -20.35 5.29
N TYR A 193 24.93 -20.76 5.70
CA TYR A 193 23.89 -21.18 4.77
C TYR A 193 23.29 -19.99 4.04
N GLU A 194 23.04 -20.18 2.74
CA GLU A 194 22.21 -19.26 1.98
C GLU A 194 20.73 -19.48 2.30
N GLY A 195 20.04 -18.41 2.67
CA GLY A 195 18.64 -18.53 3.03
C GLY A 195 18.11 -17.32 3.77
N ALA A 196 16.93 -17.49 4.35
CA ALA A 196 16.29 -16.47 5.18
C ALA A 196 15.67 -17.07 6.44
N VAL A 197 15.64 -16.26 7.52
CA VAL A 197 14.88 -16.56 8.73
C VAL A 197 13.92 -15.38 8.99
N ILE A 198 12.63 -15.68 9.13
CA ILE A 198 11.61 -14.71 9.46
C ILE A 198 10.81 -15.23 10.65
N ALA A 199 10.66 -14.38 11.68
CA ALA A 199 9.73 -14.64 12.78
C ALA A 199 8.67 -13.55 12.83
N ILE A 200 7.41 -13.96 12.77
CA ILE A 200 6.26 -13.05 12.72
C ILE A 200 5.33 -13.40 13.90
N GLU A 201 4.86 -12.36 14.60
CA GLU A 201 3.83 -12.52 15.63
C GLU A 201 2.47 -12.73 14.94
N PRO A 202 1.82 -13.91 15.08
CA PRO A 202 0.64 -14.23 14.29
C PRO A 202 -0.56 -13.31 14.53
N LYS A 203 -0.69 -12.76 15.74
CA LYS A 203 -1.83 -11.92 16.13
C LYS A 203 -1.76 -10.51 15.57
N THR A 204 -0.57 -9.97 15.40
CA THR A 204 -0.35 -8.56 15.05
C THR A 204 0.28 -8.39 13.68
N GLY A 205 0.88 -9.44 13.11
CA GLY A 205 1.69 -9.39 11.91
C GLY A 205 3.06 -8.72 12.09
N LYS A 206 3.43 -8.36 13.33
CA LYS A 206 4.73 -7.74 13.62
C LYS A 206 5.88 -8.70 13.34
N ILE A 207 6.88 -8.21 12.61
CA ILE A 207 8.09 -8.95 12.30
C ILE A 207 9.07 -8.78 13.46
N ALA A 208 9.37 -9.87 14.17
CA ALA A 208 10.35 -9.88 15.26
C ALA A 208 11.77 -10.20 14.77
N VAL A 209 11.89 -10.98 13.69
CA VAL A 209 13.17 -11.37 13.08
C VAL A 209 13.06 -11.32 11.56
N MET A 210 14.10 -10.78 10.93
CA MET A 210 14.26 -10.85 9.47
C MET A 210 15.75 -10.94 9.13
N VAL A 211 16.22 -12.11 8.77
CA VAL A 211 17.59 -12.40 8.37
C VAL A 211 17.59 -12.89 6.93
N SER A 212 18.57 -12.47 6.15
CA SER A 212 18.83 -12.97 4.79
C SER A 212 20.33 -13.13 4.60
N LYS A 213 20.77 -14.24 3.99
CA LYS A 213 22.17 -14.52 3.62
C LYS A 213 22.24 -15.09 2.21
N PRO A 214 23.33 -14.83 1.45
CA PRO A 214 24.48 -13.98 1.81
C PRO A 214 24.08 -12.53 2.02
N ASP A 215 24.90 -11.83 2.79
CA ASP A 215 24.69 -10.45 3.19
C ASP A 215 25.89 -9.57 2.85
N TYR A 216 25.87 -8.35 3.33
CA TYR A 216 26.93 -7.34 3.18
C TYR A 216 27.13 -6.58 4.49
N ASP A 217 28.27 -5.90 4.65
CA ASP A 217 28.45 -4.96 5.75
C ASP A 217 28.04 -3.55 5.30
N PRO A 218 26.99 -2.96 5.90
CA PRO A 218 26.55 -1.61 5.52
C PRO A 218 27.57 -0.52 5.85
N ASN A 219 28.53 -0.78 6.77
CA ASN A 219 29.60 0.18 7.07
C ASN A 219 30.65 0.26 5.96
N THR A 220 30.89 -0.83 5.23
CA THR A 220 31.92 -0.90 4.17
C THR A 220 31.31 -0.94 2.76
N ILE A 221 29.98 -0.86 2.64
CA ILE A 221 29.28 -1.00 1.34
C ILE A 221 29.81 -0.06 0.25
N ALA A 222 30.27 1.15 0.61
CA ALA A 222 30.80 2.10 -0.36
C ALA A 222 32.11 1.63 -1.01
N SER A 223 32.99 1.01 -0.24
CA SER A 223 34.24 0.42 -0.73
C SER A 223 34.03 -0.93 -1.41
N ASP A 224 33.08 -1.70 -0.93
CA ASP A 224 32.83 -3.07 -1.35
C ASP A 224 31.81 -3.16 -2.49
N TRP A 225 31.36 -2.01 -3.03
CA TRP A 225 30.26 -1.92 -3.98
C TRP A 225 30.40 -2.85 -5.18
N GLU A 226 31.59 -2.89 -5.79
CA GLU A 226 31.86 -3.73 -6.97
C GLU A 226 31.72 -5.22 -6.65
N SER A 227 32.14 -5.67 -5.47
CA SER A 227 32.02 -7.07 -5.06
C SER A 227 30.61 -7.46 -4.64
N VAL A 228 29.87 -6.53 -4.03
CA VAL A 228 28.52 -6.77 -3.52
C VAL A 228 27.46 -6.67 -4.61
N ASN A 229 27.68 -5.76 -5.59
CA ASN A 229 26.76 -5.50 -6.71
C ASN A 229 27.23 -6.08 -8.05
N GLY A 230 28.40 -6.77 -8.07
CA GLY A 230 28.98 -7.35 -9.28
C GLY A 230 28.20 -8.56 -9.81
N ASP A 231 28.53 -8.95 -11.05
CA ASP A 231 27.92 -10.09 -11.72
C ASP A 231 28.07 -11.38 -10.89
N GLY A 232 26.94 -12.05 -10.65
CA GLY A 232 26.86 -13.27 -9.86
C GLY A 232 26.73 -13.07 -8.35
N SER A 233 26.88 -11.85 -7.82
CA SER A 233 26.63 -11.58 -6.41
C SER A 233 25.12 -11.56 -6.10
N THR A 234 24.73 -12.21 -5.02
CA THR A 234 23.36 -12.19 -4.51
C THR A 234 23.25 -11.55 -3.13
N SER A 235 24.32 -10.85 -2.70
CA SER A 235 24.42 -10.26 -1.36
C SER A 235 23.41 -9.12 -1.12
N LEU A 236 22.99 -8.40 -2.16
CA LEU A 236 21.97 -7.36 -2.06
C LEU A 236 20.54 -7.93 -2.13
N TYR A 237 20.38 -9.19 -2.52
CA TYR A 237 19.08 -9.82 -2.67
C TYR A 237 18.52 -10.23 -1.31
N ASN A 238 17.49 -9.54 -0.85
CA ASN A 238 16.81 -9.89 0.41
C ASN A 238 15.91 -11.11 0.20
N ARG A 239 16.42 -12.28 0.54
CA ARG A 239 15.70 -13.56 0.41
C ARG A 239 14.43 -13.63 1.25
N ALA A 240 14.34 -12.85 2.33
CA ALA A 240 13.18 -12.82 3.19
C ALA A 240 11.98 -12.10 2.55
N THR A 241 12.24 -11.10 1.69
CA THR A 241 11.19 -10.28 1.06
C THR A 241 11.03 -10.52 -0.43
N GLN A 242 12.07 -10.99 -1.11
CA GLN A 242 12.10 -11.16 -2.56
C GLN A 242 12.21 -12.64 -2.98
N GLY A 243 12.62 -13.52 -2.04
CA GLY A 243 12.78 -14.95 -2.32
C GLY A 243 11.46 -15.63 -2.62
N GLN A 244 11.47 -16.46 -3.66
CA GLN A 244 10.36 -17.34 -4.02
C GLN A 244 10.77 -18.78 -3.79
N TYR A 245 10.12 -19.44 -2.85
CA TYR A 245 10.44 -20.81 -2.44
C TYR A 245 9.23 -21.72 -2.62
N ALA A 246 9.46 -22.91 -3.16
CA ALA A 246 8.43 -23.93 -3.18
C ALA A 246 8.08 -24.35 -1.73
N PRO A 247 6.81 -24.26 -1.31
CA PRO A 247 6.42 -24.52 0.09
C PRO A 247 6.64 -25.98 0.49
N GLY A 248 6.69 -26.90 -0.47
CA GLY A 248 6.85 -28.32 -0.19
C GLY A 248 5.76 -28.85 0.74
N SER A 249 6.15 -29.67 1.72
CA SER A 249 5.22 -30.27 2.68
C SER A 249 4.51 -29.28 3.61
N VAL A 250 4.97 -28.04 3.72
CA VAL A 250 4.25 -26.99 4.48
C VAL A 250 2.88 -26.71 3.84
N PHE A 251 2.76 -26.89 2.52
CA PHE A 251 1.48 -26.71 1.83
C PHE A 251 0.39 -27.69 2.27
N LYS A 252 0.77 -28.83 2.84
CA LYS A 252 -0.18 -29.81 3.39
C LYS A 252 -1.08 -29.26 4.51
N ILE A 253 -0.63 -28.19 5.20
CA ILE A 253 -1.44 -27.49 6.19
C ILE A 253 -2.70 -26.94 5.51
N PHE A 254 -2.55 -26.27 4.38
CA PHE A 254 -3.66 -25.68 3.63
C PHE A 254 -4.58 -26.76 3.07
N THR A 255 -4.02 -27.82 2.50
CA THR A 255 -4.79 -28.96 1.98
C THR A 255 -5.62 -29.63 3.10
N ALA A 256 -5.01 -29.81 4.29
CA ALA A 256 -5.71 -30.39 5.44
C ALA A 256 -6.82 -29.46 5.98
N LEU A 257 -6.57 -28.16 6.02
CA LEU A 257 -7.57 -27.16 6.46
C LEU A 257 -8.76 -27.12 5.51
N GLU A 258 -8.51 -27.15 4.19
CA GLU A 258 -9.59 -27.15 3.21
C GLU A 258 -10.41 -28.44 3.30
N TYR A 259 -9.77 -29.60 3.38
CA TYR A 259 -10.48 -30.86 3.58
C TYR A 259 -11.34 -30.84 4.85
N TYR A 260 -10.83 -30.26 5.95
CA TYR A 260 -11.57 -30.08 7.18
C TYR A 260 -12.77 -29.13 7.00
N ASN A 261 -12.61 -28.02 6.29
CA ASN A 261 -13.66 -27.05 6.04
C ASN A 261 -14.81 -27.63 5.21
N GLU A 262 -14.48 -28.41 4.19
CA GLU A 262 -15.48 -29.08 3.35
C GLU A 262 -16.15 -30.26 4.05
N ASN A 263 -15.46 -30.91 5.01
CA ASN A 263 -15.90 -32.12 5.68
C ASN A 263 -15.94 -31.99 7.21
N PRO A 264 -16.58 -30.96 7.80
CA PRO A 264 -16.47 -30.66 9.23
C PRO A 264 -16.99 -31.76 10.15
N SER A 265 -17.91 -32.61 9.68
CA SER A 265 -18.48 -33.72 10.44
C SER A 265 -17.81 -35.08 10.18
N THR A 266 -17.10 -35.21 9.08
CA THR A 266 -16.59 -36.51 8.58
C THR A 266 -15.09 -36.53 8.33
N TYR A 267 -14.34 -35.43 8.58
CA TYR A 267 -12.90 -35.39 8.37
C TYR A 267 -12.14 -36.45 9.16
N ASN A 268 -12.66 -36.89 10.30
CA ASN A 268 -12.08 -37.98 11.12
C ASN A 268 -12.29 -39.38 10.50
N ASP A 269 -13.24 -39.52 9.56
CA ASP A 269 -13.51 -40.79 8.89
C ASP A 269 -12.55 -41.05 7.72
N TYR A 270 -11.67 -40.06 7.43
CA TYR A 270 -10.67 -40.21 6.38
C TYR A 270 -9.76 -41.39 6.66
N SER A 271 -9.58 -42.21 5.64
CA SER A 271 -8.72 -43.36 5.71
C SER A 271 -8.06 -43.61 4.36
N PHE A 272 -6.77 -43.89 4.37
CA PHE A 272 -5.95 -44.15 3.19
C PHE A 272 -4.91 -45.23 3.48
N ASP A 273 -4.79 -46.18 2.60
CA ASP A 273 -3.75 -47.22 2.69
C ASP A 273 -2.58 -46.87 1.76
N CYS A 274 -1.46 -46.43 2.38
CA CYS A 274 -0.27 -45.96 1.70
C CYS A 274 0.75 -47.08 1.49
N ASP A 275 0.93 -47.47 0.24
CA ASP A 275 1.96 -48.42 -0.19
C ASP A 275 3.28 -47.80 -0.63
N GLY A 276 3.40 -46.43 -0.49
CA GLY A 276 4.61 -45.67 -0.84
C GLY A 276 4.44 -44.76 -2.07
N SER A 277 3.33 -44.92 -2.83
CA SER A 277 3.03 -44.10 -3.99
C SER A 277 1.53 -43.99 -4.25
N ILE A 278 1.13 -43.05 -5.07
CA ILE A 278 -0.22 -42.94 -5.65
C ILE A 278 -0.10 -42.57 -7.13
N THR A 279 -0.85 -43.31 -7.99
CA THR A 279 -0.91 -43.00 -9.42
C THR A 279 -2.31 -42.58 -9.80
N LYS A 280 -2.42 -41.42 -10.44
CA LYS A 280 -3.67 -40.86 -10.95
C LYS A 280 -3.43 -40.19 -12.31
N ASP A 281 -4.28 -40.50 -13.29
CA ASP A 281 -4.25 -39.94 -14.64
C ASP A 281 -2.86 -39.96 -15.32
N GLY A 282 -2.10 -41.05 -15.08
CA GLY A 282 -0.76 -41.25 -15.64
C GLY A 282 0.38 -40.59 -14.88
N PHE A 283 0.08 -39.86 -13.81
CA PHE A 283 1.09 -39.22 -12.92
C PHE A 283 1.24 -40.04 -11.65
N THR A 284 2.48 -40.32 -11.25
CA THR A 284 2.79 -41.06 -10.02
C THR A 284 3.52 -40.15 -9.05
N ILE A 285 2.98 -40.02 -7.84
CA ILE A 285 3.59 -39.28 -6.73
C ILE A 285 4.08 -40.27 -5.70
N HIS A 286 5.34 -40.20 -5.34
CA HIS A 286 5.99 -41.05 -4.36
C HIS A 286 6.12 -40.38 -2.99
N CYS A 287 5.99 -41.19 -1.95
CA CYS A 287 6.43 -40.78 -0.61
C CYS A 287 7.96 -40.66 -0.55
N ALA A 288 8.48 -39.90 0.40
CA ALA A 288 9.91 -39.71 0.59
C ALA A 288 10.60 -41.09 0.77
N GLY A 289 11.60 -41.36 -0.07
CA GLY A 289 12.29 -42.67 -0.09
C GLY A 289 11.41 -43.86 -0.47
N ASN A 290 10.29 -43.63 -1.17
CA ASN A 290 9.29 -44.64 -1.54
C ASN A 290 8.75 -45.47 -0.34
N LYS A 291 8.73 -44.82 0.85
CA LYS A 291 8.34 -45.45 2.10
C LYS A 291 6.83 -45.66 2.15
N SER A 292 6.38 -46.91 2.34
CA SER A 292 5.01 -47.25 2.69
C SER A 292 4.71 -46.82 4.14
N HIS A 293 3.53 -46.23 4.38
CA HIS A 293 3.07 -45.84 5.69
C HIS A 293 1.93 -46.69 6.23
N GLY A 294 1.34 -47.58 5.37
CA GLY A 294 0.20 -48.43 5.68
C GLY A 294 -1.07 -47.62 5.90
N GLN A 295 -1.95 -48.16 6.72
CA GLN A 295 -3.23 -47.52 7.03
C GLN A 295 -3.04 -46.22 7.80
N GLU A 296 -3.55 -45.15 7.26
CA GLU A 296 -3.44 -43.77 7.81
C GLU A 296 -4.80 -43.09 7.84
N ASP A 297 -5.09 -42.42 8.96
CA ASP A 297 -6.09 -41.35 9.06
C ASP A 297 -5.49 -39.99 8.69
N LEU A 298 -6.28 -38.91 8.72
CA LEU A 298 -5.81 -37.57 8.38
C LEU A 298 -4.65 -37.09 9.29
N THR A 299 -4.76 -37.36 10.61
CA THR A 299 -3.75 -36.98 11.59
C THR A 299 -2.43 -37.71 11.37
N LYS A 300 -2.48 -39.01 11.13
CA LYS A 300 -1.32 -39.86 10.86
C LYS A 300 -0.67 -39.50 9.52
N SER A 301 -1.47 -39.23 8.48
CA SER A 301 -1.00 -38.76 7.18
C SER A 301 -0.24 -37.46 7.30
N PHE A 302 -0.76 -36.52 8.11
CA PHE A 302 -0.11 -35.24 8.37
C PHE A 302 1.18 -35.43 9.18
N ALA A 303 1.14 -36.17 10.28
CA ALA A 303 2.30 -36.42 11.14
C ALA A 303 3.47 -37.11 10.41
N LYS A 304 3.16 -37.99 9.48
CA LYS A 304 4.16 -38.69 8.65
C LYS A 304 4.51 -37.92 7.36
N SER A 305 3.83 -36.82 7.13
CA SER A 305 3.98 -36.04 5.88
C SER A 305 3.81 -36.93 4.63
N CYS A 306 2.81 -37.84 4.64
CA CYS A 306 2.57 -38.78 3.56
C CYS A 306 2.18 -38.05 2.27
N ASN A 307 3.01 -38.18 1.21
CA ASN A 307 2.72 -37.53 -0.06
C ASN A 307 1.53 -38.17 -0.77
N SER A 308 1.45 -39.52 -0.74
CA SER A 308 0.39 -40.29 -1.41
C SER A 308 -0.99 -39.97 -0.81
N SER A 309 -1.10 -39.96 0.51
CA SER A 309 -2.34 -39.58 1.22
C SER A 309 -2.75 -38.14 0.93
N PHE A 310 -1.81 -37.17 1.01
CA PHE A 310 -2.13 -35.79 0.73
C PHE A 310 -2.45 -35.52 -0.74
N SER A 311 -1.88 -36.26 -1.66
CA SER A 311 -2.31 -36.21 -3.07
C SER A 311 -3.74 -36.72 -3.22
N ASN A 312 -4.11 -37.80 -2.51
CA ASN A 312 -5.49 -38.27 -2.49
C ASN A 312 -6.45 -37.25 -1.88
N ILE A 313 -6.09 -36.62 -0.76
CA ILE A 313 -6.89 -35.55 -0.16
C ILE A 313 -7.07 -34.40 -1.15
N GLY A 314 -6.01 -33.97 -1.84
CA GLY A 314 -6.07 -32.91 -2.86
C GLY A 314 -6.97 -33.25 -4.06
N LEU A 315 -7.23 -34.53 -4.34
CA LEU A 315 -8.21 -34.94 -5.35
C LEU A 315 -9.64 -34.96 -4.83
N LEU A 316 -9.84 -34.93 -3.51
CA LEU A 316 -11.16 -34.93 -2.87
C LEU A 316 -11.69 -33.52 -2.59
N VAL A 317 -10.82 -32.51 -2.47
CA VAL A 317 -11.21 -31.13 -2.22
C VAL A 317 -11.60 -30.41 -3.51
N ASP A 318 -12.52 -29.42 -3.41
CA ASP A 318 -12.92 -28.61 -4.54
C ASP A 318 -11.80 -27.64 -4.96
N ASN A 319 -11.23 -27.88 -6.14
CA ASN A 319 -10.15 -27.04 -6.67
C ASN A 319 -10.54 -25.58 -6.92
N ASN A 320 -11.83 -25.27 -7.09
CA ASN A 320 -12.28 -23.90 -7.25
C ASN A 320 -12.15 -23.13 -5.94
N THR A 321 -12.47 -23.77 -4.82
CA THR A 321 -12.35 -23.17 -3.48
C THR A 321 -10.88 -22.95 -3.12
N VAL A 322 -9.99 -23.91 -3.38
CA VAL A 322 -8.54 -23.79 -3.13
C VAL A 322 -7.93 -22.66 -3.98
N SER A 323 -8.33 -22.53 -5.25
CA SER A 323 -7.84 -21.47 -6.15
C SER A 323 -8.27 -20.08 -5.72
N TYR A 324 -9.44 -19.95 -5.12
CA TYR A 324 -9.97 -18.66 -4.67
C TYR A 324 -9.33 -18.15 -3.37
N THR A 325 -8.86 -19.03 -2.50
CA THR A 325 -8.22 -18.70 -1.22
C THR A 325 -6.73 -18.37 -1.35
N HIS A 326 -6.14 -18.60 -2.50
CA HIS A 326 -4.71 -18.43 -2.77
C HIS A 326 -4.44 -17.62 -4.03
#